data_e2d1aadfbf1d6403385b4843feb67181
#
_entry.id   e2d1aadfbf1d6403385b4843feb67181
#
_cell.length_a   1.000
_cell.length_b   1.000
_cell.length_c   1.000
_cell.angle_alpha   90.00
_cell.angle_beta   90.00
_cell.angle_gamma   90.00
#
_symmetry.space_group_name_H-M   'P 1'
#
loop_
_entity.id
_entity.type
_entity.pdbx_description
1 polymer ?
#
loop_
_entity_poly.entity_id
_entity_poly.type
_entity_poly.pdbx_seq_one_letter_code
_entity_poly.pdbx_strand_id
1 'polypeptide(L)'
;MHKYKHKKTSELDKLWVVTVISNPERYKSRYELYKRFLQHMEESHVNLITVELAHGDRPFEITEELNPNHVQLRTKDEIWHKENMINIGISKLPPDWKYVAWIDADIKFSREDWAEEIVHL
;
A
#
# COMPACT_ATOMS: atom_id res chain seq x y z
N MET A 1 -26.44 11.22 2.24
CA MET A 1 -25.41 10.90 1.30
C MET A 1 -24.06 11.45 1.73
N HIS A 2 -23.04 10.68 1.50
CA HIS A 2 -21.72 11.02 1.99
C HIS A 2 -21.06 12.06 1.08
N LYS A 3 -20.71 13.20 1.65
CA LYS A 3 -20.17 14.31 0.87
C LYS A 3 -18.83 14.03 0.21
N TYR A 4 -18.03 13.12 0.75
CA TYR A 4 -16.70 12.84 0.23
C TYR A 4 -16.75 12.23 -1.16
N LYS A 5 -17.79 11.47 -1.47
CA LYS A 5 -17.95 10.91 -2.81
C LYS A 5 -18.08 11.98 -3.87
N HIS A 6 -18.56 13.16 -3.49
CA HIS A 6 -18.71 14.28 -4.41
C HIS A 6 -17.50 15.19 -4.43
N LYS A 7 -16.63 15.03 -3.46
CA LYS A 7 -15.44 15.86 -3.33
C LYS A 7 -14.18 15.17 -3.77
N LYS A 8 -14.29 14.04 -4.47
CA LYS A 8 -13.12 13.42 -5.05
C LYS A 8 -12.54 14.38 -6.06
N THR A 9 -11.47 15.05 -5.67
CA THR A 9 -10.83 16.07 -6.48
C THR A 9 -9.63 15.49 -7.20
N SER A 10 -9.09 16.22 -8.16
CA SER A 10 -7.86 15.83 -8.80
C SER A 10 -6.70 15.67 -7.81
N GLU A 11 -6.76 16.36 -6.68
CA GLU A 11 -5.74 16.26 -5.65
C GLU A 11 -5.83 14.95 -4.89
N LEU A 12 -7.05 14.51 -4.54
CA LEU A 12 -7.24 13.22 -3.90
C LEU A 12 -6.85 12.08 -4.85
N ASP A 13 -7.16 12.23 -6.15
CA ASP A 13 -6.78 11.25 -7.15
C ASP A 13 -5.26 11.11 -7.27
N LYS A 14 -4.52 12.09 -6.82
CA LYS A 14 -3.06 12.09 -6.86
C LYS A 14 -2.41 11.62 -5.55
N LEU A 15 -3.22 11.24 -4.58
CA LEU A 15 -2.70 10.62 -3.36
C LEU A 15 -2.41 9.15 -3.64
N TRP A 16 -1.19 8.77 -3.39
CA TRP A 16 -0.76 7.39 -3.48
C TRP A 16 -0.35 6.89 -2.10
N VAL A 17 -0.75 5.69 -1.77
CA VAL A 17 -0.34 5.01 -0.55
C VAL A 17 0.64 3.92 -0.95
N VAL A 18 1.76 3.85 -0.27
CA VAL A 18 2.72 2.76 -0.41
C VAL A 18 2.65 1.92 0.85
N THR A 19 2.38 0.64 0.71
CA THR A 19 2.46 -0.30 1.82
C THR A 19 3.49 -1.37 1.47
N VAL A 20 4.19 -1.84 2.48
CA VAL A 20 5.18 -2.89 2.33
C VAL A 20 4.82 -4.05 3.24
N ILE A 21 5.00 -5.26 2.75
CA ILE A 21 4.72 -6.44 3.54
C ILE A 21 5.85 -7.45 3.36
N SER A 22 6.33 -7.96 4.49
CA SER A 22 7.29 -9.04 4.54
C SER A 22 6.81 -10.03 5.59
N ASN A 23 6.72 -11.30 5.22
CA ASN A 23 6.20 -12.32 6.12
C ASN A 23 7.08 -13.55 6.09
N PRO A 24 8.31 -13.44 6.65
CA PRO A 24 9.26 -14.55 6.62
C PRO A 24 8.75 -15.79 7.34
N GLU A 25 7.91 -15.61 8.35
CA GLU A 25 7.33 -16.72 9.12
C GLU A 25 6.04 -17.25 8.49
N ARG A 26 5.55 -16.58 7.45
CA ARG A 26 4.34 -16.97 6.73
C ARG A 26 3.10 -17.08 7.63
N TYR A 27 2.95 -16.16 8.58
CA TYR A 27 1.77 -16.12 9.42
C TYR A 27 0.53 -15.76 8.60
N LYS A 28 -0.45 -16.64 8.63
CA LYS A 28 -1.70 -16.44 7.90
C LYS A 28 -2.43 -15.15 8.32
N SER A 29 -2.38 -14.82 9.61
CA SER A 29 -3.02 -13.63 10.12
C SER A 29 -2.51 -12.34 9.48
N ARG A 30 -1.23 -12.30 9.10
CA ARG A 30 -0.65 -11.13 8.44
C ARG A 30 -1.23 -10.93 7.05
N TYR A 31 -1.47 -12.00 6.32
CA TYR A 31 -2.10 -11.93 5.00
C TYR A 31 -3.55 -11.52 5.10
N GLU A 32 -4.26 -11.95 6.13
CA GLU A 32 -5.64 -11.56 6.36
C GLU A 32 -5.77 -10.08 6.71
N LEU A 33 -4.84 -9.58 7.52
CA LEU A 33 -4.78 -8.15 7.82
C LEU A 33 -4.54 -7.33 6.55
N TYR A 34 -3.68 -7.80 5.66
CA TYR A 34 -3.46 -7.12 4.39
C TYR A 34 -4.74 -7.07 3.56
N LYS A 35 -5.49 -8.15 3.49
CA LYS A 35 -6.74 -8.17 2.72
C LYS A 35 -7.75 -7.15 3.25
N ARG A 36 -7.84 -7.00 4.56
CA ARG A 36 -8.70 -5.98 5.18
C ARG A 36 -8.20 -4.58 4.86
N PHE A 37 -6.88 -4.41 4.90
CA PHE A 37 -6.26 -3.14 4.55
C PHE A 37 -6.57 -2.77 3.09
N LEU A 38 -6.43 -3.73 2.18
CA LEU A 38 -6.71 -3.52 0.77
C LEU A 38 -8.16 -3.06 0.57
N GLN A 39 -9.11 -3.71 1.23
CA GLN A 39 -10.50 -3.31 1.16
C GLN A 39 -10.71 -1.89 1.69
N HIS A 40 -10.06 -1.55 2.79
CA HIS A 40 -10.15 -0.22 3.38
C HIS A 40 -9.61 0.86 2.42
N MET A 41 -8.51 0.57 1.73
CA MET A 41 -7.95 1.49 0.74
C MET A 41 -8.90 1.67 -0.45
N GLU A 42 -9.50 0.58 -0.92
CA GLU A 42 -10.48 0.65 -2.01
C GLU A 42 -11.70 1.49 -1.62
N GLU A 43 -12.20 1.31 -0.41
CA GLU A 43 -13.33 2.09 0.10
C GLU A 43 -12.99 3.57 0.25
N SER A 44 -11.72 3.87 0.49
CA SER A 44 -11.24 5.25 0.63
C SER A 44 -10.89 5.90 -0.71
N HIS A 45 -10.97 5.14 -1.80
CA HIS A 45 -10.70 5.64 -3.16
C HIS A 45 -9.29 6.20 -3.35
N VAL A 46 -8.31 5.65 -2.66
CA VAL A 46 -6.91 6.05 -2.85
C VAL A 46 -6.20 5.07 -3.76
N ASN A 47 -5.13 5.53 -4.37
CA ASN A 47 -4.26 4.68 -5.15
C ASN A 47 -3.30 3.95 -4.23
N LEU A 48 -3.06 2.67 -4.48
CA LEU A 48 -2.23 1.87 -3.61
C LEU A 48 -1.15 1.13 -4.39
N ILE A 49 0.08 1.24 -3.92
CA ILE A 49 1.17 0.37 -4.36
C ILE A 49 1.52 -0.57 -3.21
N THR A 50 1.52 -1.86 -3.49
CA THR A 50 1.90 -2.89 -2.52
C THR A 50 3.25 -3.47 -2.91
N VAL A 51 4.21 -3.41 -2.00
CA VAL A 51 5.53 -4.01 -2.17
C VAL A 51 5.59 -5.25 -1.28
N GLU A 52 5.75 -6.40 -1.90
CA GLU A 52 5.90 -7.65 -1.18
C GLU A 52 7.33 -8.14 -1.25
N LEU A 53 7.93 -8.43 -0.10
CA LEU A 53 9.26 -9.01 -0.01
C LEU A 53 9.14 -10.49 0.33
N ALA A 54 9.57 -11.34 -0.58
CA ALA A 54 9.65 -12.78 -0.34
C ALA A 54 11.08 -13.17 0.05
N HIS A 55 11.18 -14.14 0.92
CA HIS A 55 12.47 -14.61 1.45
C HIS A 55 12.84 -15.95 0.81
N GLY A 56 14.06 -16.03 0.26
CA GLY A 56 14.52 -17.25 -0.38
C GLY A 56 13.68 -17.61 -1.59
N ASP A 57 13.25 -18.86 -1.65
CA ASP A 57 12.48 -19.40 -2.77
C ASP A 57 10.97 -19.37 -2.52
N ARG A 58 10.52 -18.73 -1.44
CA ARG A 58 9.10 -18.70 -1.10
C ARG A 58 8.31 -17.97 -2.18
N PRO A 59 7.08 -18.43 -2.46
CA PRO A 59 6.24 -17.74 -3.43
C PRO A 59 5.73 -16.41 -2.87
N PHE A 60 5.36 -15.51 -3.78
CA PHE A 60 4.62 -14.33 -3.40
C PHE A 60 3.18 -14.73 -3.09
N GLU A 61 2.66 -14.28 -1.96
CA GLU A 61 1.36 -14.71 -1.45
C GLU A 61 0.23 -13.73 -1.73
N ILE A 62 0.57 -12.44 -1.84
CA ILE A 62 -0.44 -11.39 -1.91
C ILE A 62 -0.34 -10.52 -3.15
N THR A 63 0.76 -10.57 -3.87
CA THR A 63 0.98 -9.75 -5.06
C THR A 63 0.98 -10.59 -6.32
N GLU A 64 0.65 -9.94 -7.44
CA GLU A 64 0.61 -10.55 -8.75
C GLU A 64 1.60 -9.86 -9.67
N GLU A 65 2.34 -10.67 -10.43
CA GLU A 65 3.40 -10.17 -11.30
C GLU A 65 2.89 -9.18 -12.34
N LEU A 66 1.69 -9.42 -12.86
CA LEU A 66 1.15 -8.59 -13.94
C LEU A 66 0.38 -7.37 -13.46
N ASN A 67 0.22 -7.20 -12.15
CA ASN A 67 -0.47 -6.03 -11.63
C ASN A 67 0.51 -4.85 -11.58
N PRO A 68 0.23 -3.73 -12.29
CA PRO A 68 1.16 -2.60 -12.32
C PRO A 68 1.35 -1.91 -10.98
N ASN A 69 0.44 -2.12 -10.04
CA ASN A 69 0.54 -1.52 -8.70
C ASN A 69 1.14 -2.47 -7.67
N HIS A 70 1.61 -3.62 -8.11
CA HIS A 70 2.28 -4.59 -7.25
C HIS A 70 3.77 -4.62 -7.56
N VAL A 71 4.59 -4.61 -6.53
CA VAL A 71 6.05 -4.71 -6.66
C VAL A 71 6.49 -5.96 -5.90
N GLN A 72 7.14 -6.86 -6.60
CA GLN A 72 7.62 -8.11 -6.03
C GLN A 72 9.13 -8.06 -5.89
N LEU A 73 9.62 -8.18 -4.68
CA LEU A 73 11.04 -8.18 -4.36
C LEU A 73 11.40 -9.48 -3.66
N ARG A 74 12.64 -9.91 -3.84
CA ARG A 74 13.12 -11.16 -3.24
C ARG A 74 14.47 -10.92 -2.59
N THR A 75 14.66 -11.50 -1.41
CA THR A 75 15.92 -11.44 -0.71
C THR A 75 16.27 -12.80 -0.13
N LYS A 76 17.58 -13.04 0.04
CA LYS A 76 18.05 -14.21 0.77
C LYS A 76 18.28 -13.91 2.25
N ASP A 77 18.35 -12.63 2.59
CA ASP A 77 18.56 -12.20 3.96
C ASP A 77 17.24 -12.14 4.71
N GLU A 78 17.26 -12.46 5.98
CA GLU A 78 16.09 -12.33 6.83
C GLU A 78 15.96 -10.94 7.44
N ILE A 79 16.89 -10.06 7.14
CA ILE A 79 16.86 -8.69 7.63
C ILE A 79 15.76 -7.91 6.91
N TRP A 80 14.97 -7.21 7.71
CA TRP A 80 13.85 -6.41 7.22
C TRP A 80 14.35 -5.07 6.67
N HIS A 81 14.21 -4.86 5.37
CA HIS A 81 14.69 -3.66 4.67
C HIS A 81 13.53 -2.70 4.34
N LYS A 82 12.77 -2.34 5.34
CA LYS A 82 11.53 -1.61 5.17
C LYS A 82 11.69 -0.27 4.44
N GLU A 83 12.66 0.53 4.86
CA GLU A 83 12.86 1.85 4.26
C GLU A 83 13.26 1.76 2.80
N ASN A 84 14.11 0.80 2.46
CA ASN A 84 14.52 0.59 1.09
C ASN A 84 13.32 0.14 0.23
N MET A 85 12.46 -0.71 0.77
CA MET A 85 11.27 -1.15 0.07
C MET A 85 10.29 -0.01 -0.18
N ILE A 86 10.15 0.90 0.79
CA ILE A 86 9.32 2.08 0.63
C ILE A 86 9.85 2.93 -0.51
N ASN A 87 11.16 3.17 -0.54
CA ASN A 87 11.79 3.96 -1.60
C ASN A 87 11.59 3.33 -2.98
N ILE A 88 11.70 2.01 -3.06
CA ILE A 88 11.45 1.29 -4.31
C ILE A 88 9.99 1.47 -4.73
N GLY A 89 9.05 1.35 -3.78
CA GLY A 89 7.64 1.57 -4.05
C GLY A 89 7.36 2.97 -4.58
N ILE A 90 7.96 3.97 -3.97
CA ILE A 90 7.82 5.36 -4.40
C ILE A 90 8.36 5.54 -5.82
N SER A 91 9.47 4.88 -6.15
CA SER A 91 10.05 4.97 -7.50
C SER A 91 9.14 4.42 -8.59
N LYS A 92 8.13 3.63 -8.24
CA LYS A 92 7.17 3.05 -9.19
C LYS A 92 5.94 3.90 -9.38
N LEU A 93 5.82 5.03 -8.70
CA LEU A 93 4.67 5.91 -8.85
C LEU A 93 4.62 6.54 -10.25
N PRO A 94 3.41 6.81 -10.77
CA PRO A 94 3.31 7.51 -12.06
C PRO A 94 3.88 8.92 -11.96
N PRO A 95 4.34 9.52 -13.08
CA PRO A 95 5.01 10.83 -13.03
C PRO A 95 4.16 11.97 -12.49
N ASP A 96 2.85 11.83 -12.49
CA ASP A 96 1.94 12.87 -12.06
C ASP A 96 1.50 12.75 -10.60
N TRP A 97 2.13 11.85 -9.84
CA TRP A 97 1.78 11.75 -8.42
C TRP A 97 2.11 13.06 -7.71
N LYS A 98 1.31 13.40 -6.70
CA LYS A 98 1.48 14.65 -5.97
C LYS A 98 1.67 14.41 -4.48
N TYR A 99 0.97 13.43 -3.94
CA TYR A 99 1.05 13.09 -2.53
C TYR A 99 1.33 11.62 -2.38
N VAL A 100 2.19 11.29 -1.43
CA VAL A 100 2.47 9.89 -1.09
C VAL A 100 2.44 9.74 0.42
N ALA A 101 1.80 8.68 0.89
CA ALA A 101 1.80 8.31 2.29
C ALA A 101 2.25 6.86 2.40
N TRP A 102 3.13 6.60 3.35
CA TRP A 102 3.47 5.24 3.69
C TRP A 102 2.61 4.81 4.87
N ILE A 103 1.89 3.69 4.72
CA ILE A 103 0.97 3.20 5.74
C ILE A 103 1.20 1.71 5.92
N ASP A 104 1.32 1.27 7.17
CA ASP A 104 1.43 -0.15 7.47
C ASP A 104 0.13 -0.88 7.13
N ALA A 105 0.25 -2.11 6.65
CA ALA A 105 -0.88 -2.87 6.14
C ALA A 105 -1.86 -3.37 7.22
N ASP A 106 -1.61 -3.08 8.48
CA ASP A 106 -2.51 -3.43 9.59
C ASP A 106 -3.24 -2.22 10.17
N ILE A 107 -3.10 -1.05 9.55
CA ILE A 107 -3.74 0.17 10.02
C ILE A 107 -5.17 0.27 9.49
N LYS A 108 -6.06 0.74 10.35
CA LYS A 108 -7.41 1.10 9.96
C LYS A 108 -7.72 2.47 10.53
N PHE A 109 -8.15 3.37 9.68
CA PHE A 109 -8.51 4.72 10.09
C PHE A 109 -9.96 4.76 10.58
N SER A 110 -10.19 5.46 11.67
CA SER A 110 -11.53 5.62 12.23
C SER A 110 -12.35 6.69 11.51
N ARG A 111 -11.70 7.60 10.81
CA ARG A 111 -12.37 8.65 10.04
C ARG A 111 -12.50 8.25 8.58
N GLU A 112 -13.68 8.49 8.00
CA GLU A 112 -13.90 8.19 6.59
C GLU A 112 -13.12 9.13 5.67
N ASP A 113 -12.82 10.33 6.14
CA ASP A 113 -12.14 11.35 5.34
C ASP A 113 -10.63 11.44 5.60
N TRP A 114 -10.03 10.37 6.11
CA TRP A 114 -8.61 10.36 6.45
C TRP A 114 -7.72 10.75 5.28
N ALA A 115 -8.06 10.32 4.07
CA ALA A 115 -7.27 10.62 2.88
C ALA A 115 -7.33 12.11 2.53
N GLU A 116 -8.49 12.73 2.65
CA GLU A 116 -8.62 14.17 2.45
C GLU A 116 -7.85 14.95 3.48
N GLU A 117 -7.84 14.48 4.73
CA GLU A 117 -7.05 15.10 5.78
C GLU A 117 -5.56 15.12 5.44
N ILE A 118 -5.04 14.03 4.90
CA ILE A 118 -3.64 13.95 4.50
C ILE A 118 -3.35 14.96 3.39
N VAL A 119 -4.19 15.04 2.39
CA VAL A 119 -3.99 15.92 1.24
C VAL A 119 -4.01 17.39 1.66
N HIS A 120 -4.78 17.73 2.68
CA HIS A 120 -4.95 19.12 3.12
C HIS A 120 -4.13 19.50 4.33
N LEU A 121 -3.16 18.69 4.70
CA LEU A 121 -2.21 19.06 5.77
C LEU A 121 -1.27 20.25 5.36
#